data_92db5000143a167c38322897de064af6
#
_entry.id   92db5000143a167c38322897de064af6
#
_cell.length_a   1.000
_cell.length_b   1.000
_cell.length_c   1.000
_cell.angle_alpha   90.00
_cell.angle_beta   90.00
_cell.angle_gamma   90.00
#
_symmetry.space_group_name_H-M   'P 1'
#
loop_
_entity.id
_entity.type
_entity.pdbx_description
1 polymer ?
#
loop_
_entity_poly.entity_id
_entity_poly.type
_entity_poly.pdbx_seq_one_letter_code
_entity_poly.pdbx_strand_id
1 'polypeptide(L)'
;MKFIILAFALLGLLLISPYPKPIQADSETVSIVNPVVQPSKIMAGDEFAVNATIVNNSNQTISVHNDCGGAFSVSFDNHVVAGPTKICNFLAIQIILKPGENITRSSLFSVIGYKAVSPGTVNATITASYIPVNQTNSNLSSNPINVTKSFQFTILNQTTYTPHITSPLTQFKAGVAAKDVKCQSDLQLIIKSEDGSPACVKSQTAQRLVDLGWGTSP
;
A
#
# COMPACT_ATOMS: atom_id res chain seq x y z
N MET A 1 82.08 -16.75 -45.51
CA MET A 1 80.75 -16.14 -45.72
C MET A 1 79.79 -16.94 -44.90
N LYS A 2 79.36 -16.37 -43.76
CA LYS A 2 78.40 -16.98 -42.84
C LYS A 2 77.11 -16.19 -42.92
N PHE A 3 76.03 -16.78 -43.39
CA PHE A 3 74.72 -16.19 -43.38
C PHE A 3 74.05 -16.46 -41.99
N ILE A 4 73.72 -15.37 -41.28
CA ILE A 4 72.96 -15.40 -40.03
C ILE A 4 71.48 -15.20 -40.39
N ILE A 5 70.69 -16.25 -40.18
CA ILE A 5 69.24 -16.17 -40.33
C ILE A 5 68.66 -15.75 -38.97
N LEU A 6 68.16 -14.53 -38.92
CA LEU A 6 67.42 -13.99 -37.73
C LEU A 6 65.95 -14.47 -37.82
N ALA A 7 65.57 -15.39 -36.96
CA ALA A 7 64.21 -15.80 -36.81
C ALA A 7 63.47 -14.81 -35.84
N PHE A 8 62.58 -14.02 -36.37
CA PHE A 8 61.64 -13.21 -35.57
C PHE A 8 60.49 -14.08 -35.04
N ALA A 9 60.58 -14.44 -33.77
CA ALA A 9 59.39 -15.00 -33.07
C ALA A 9 58.40 -13.91 -32.71
N LEU A 10 57.30 -13.81 -33.46
CA LEU A 10 56.19 -12.94 -33.15
C LEU A 10 55.39 -13.57 -32.00
N LEU A 11 55.63 -13.11 -30.79
CA LEU A 11 54.85 -13.51 -29.63
C LEU A 11 53.50 -12.77 -29.65
N GLY A 12 52.46 -13.40 -30.18
CA GLY A 12 51.10 -12.88 -30.19
C GLY A 12 50.51 -12.92 -28.76
N LEU A 13 50.54 -11.80 -28.07
CA LEU A 13 49.85 -11.63 -26.79
C LEU A 13 48.33 -11.50 -27.04
N LEU A 14 47.61 -12.63 -26.94
CA LEU A 14 46.14 -12.62 -26.93
C LEU A 14 45.69 -11.94 -25.64
N LEU A 15 45.35 -10.66 -25.74
CA LEU A 15 44.61 -9.94 -24.69
C LEU A 15 43.21 -10.56 -24.59
N ILE A 16 43.04 -11.50 -23.69
CA ILE A 16 41.71 -11.99 -23.27
C ILE A 16 41.07 -10.86 -22.48
N SER A 17 40.32 -10.03 -23.18
CA SER A 17 39.46 -9.03 -22.56
C SER A 17 38.39 -9.79 -21.77
N PRO A 18 38.28 -9.61 -20.44
CA PRO A 18 37.14 -10.18 -19.71
C PRO A 18 35.91 -9.43 -20.16
N TYR A 19 35.13 -10.01 -21.07
CA TYR A 19 33.78 -9.50 -21.36
C TYR A 19 33.03 -9.42 -20.01
N PRO A 20 32.52 -8.24 -19.61
CA PRO A 20 31.64 -8.20 -18.47
C PRO A 20 30.48 -9.14 -18.76
N LYS A 21 30.33 -10.18 -17.95
CA LYS A 21 29.12 -11.01 -18.00
C LYS A 21 27.95 -10.03 -17.86
N PRO A 22 26.92 -10.07 -18.75
CA PRO A 22 25.72 -9.31 -18.55
C PRO A 22 25.22 -9.69 -17.16
N ILE A 23 25.04 -8.69 -16.30
CA ILE A 23 24.32 -8.86 -15.04
C ILE A 23 22.93 -9.27 -15.49
N GLN A 24 22.66 -10.56 -15.47
CA GLN A 24 21.34 -11.11 -15.63
C GLN A 24 20.61 -10.60 -14.41
N ALA A 25 19.79 -9.54 -14.58
CA ALA A 25 18.80 -9.19 -13.59
C ALA A 25 18.01 -10.48 -13.36
N ASP A 26 18.08 -11.03 -12.14
CA ASP A 26 17.20 -12.11 -11.74
C ASP A 26 15.78 -11.58 -11.95
N SER A 27 15.19 -11.91 -13.09
CA SER A 27 13.78 -11.66 -13.32
C SER A 27 13.08 -12.59 -12.34
N GLU A 28 12.64 -12.04 -11.20
CA GLU A 28 11.83 -12.80 -10.27
C GLU A 28 10.74 -13.50 -11.08
N THR A 29 10.74 -14.82 -11.05
CA THR A 29 9.79 -15.64 -11.83
C THR A 29 8.35 -15.35 -11.40
N VAL A 30 8.14 -14.88 -10.15
CA VAL A 30 6.89 -14.35 -9.62
C VAL A 30 7.23 -13.08 -8.86
N SER A 31 6.46 -12.04 -9.03
CA SER A 31 6.70 -10.77 -8.35
C SER A 31 5.45 -10.24 -7.66
N ILE A 32 5.67 -9.45 -6.61
CA ILE A 32 4.62 -8.70 -5.92
C ILE A 32 4.80 -7.22 -6.28
N VAL A 33 3.78 -6.62 -6.86
CA VAL A 33 3.82 -5.23 -7.32
C VAL A 33 2.68 -4.41 -6.73
N ASN A 34 2.84 -3.09 -6.76
CA ASN A 34 1.84 -2.10 -6.34
C ASN A 34 1.27 -2.35 -4.93
N PRO A 35 2.12 -2.54 -3.90
CA PRO A 35 1.62 -2.62 -2.53
C PRO A 35 1.06 -1.26 -2.11
N VAL A 36 -0.18 -1.24 -1.64
CA VAL A 36 -0.86 -0.03 -1.16
C VAL A 36 -1.66 -0.31 0.11
N VAL A 37 -1.73 0.66 0.98
CA VAL A 37 -2.60 0.63 2.17
C VAL A 37 -3.93 1.31 1.86
N GLN A 38 -5.00 0.80 2.44
CA GLN A 38 -6.35 1.36 2.28
C GLN A 38 -7.07 1.46 3.62
N PRO A 39 -7.51 2.68 4.02
CA PRO A 39 -7.41 3.95 3.29
C PRO A 39 -5.96 4.43 3.11
N SER A 40 -5.71 5.32 2.14
CA SER A 40 -4.35 5.83 1.82
C SER A 40 -3.78 6.76 2.91
N LYS A 41 -4.65 7.31 3.77
CA LYS A 41 -4.27 8.06 4.98
C LYS A 41 -4.72 7.27 6.18
N ILE A 42 -3.79 6.91 7.04
CA ILE A 42 -4.01 6.12 8.24
C ILE A 42 -3.60 6.96 9.44
N MET A 43 -4.44 7.00 10.46
CA MET A 43 -4.15 7.60 11.76
C MET A 43 -4.00 6.53 12.82
N ALA A 44 -3.33 6.86 13.91
CA ALA A 44 -3.30 5.99 15.08
C ALA A 44 -4.74 5.75 15.58
N GLY A 45 -5.11 4.49 15.73
CA GLY A 45 -6.47 4.04 16.07
C GLY A 45 -7.27 3.49 14.88
N ASP A 46 -6.90 3.84 13.64
CA ASP A 46 -7.62 3.40 12.44
C ASP A 46 -7.40 1.92 12.13
N GLU A 47 -8.40 1.33 11.51
CA GLU A 47 -8.28 0.04 10.85
C GLU A 47 -7.97 0.23 9.37
N PHE A 48 -7.15 -0.67 8.80
CA PHE A 48 -6.74 -0.61 7.41
C PHE A 48 -6.50 -2.00 6.81
N ALA A 49 -6.37 -2.03 5.49
CA ALA A 49 -5.99 -3.20 4.72
C ALA A 49 -4.76 -2.91 3.87
N VAL A 50 -4.10 -3.96 3.41
CA VAL A 50 -3.04 -3.91 2.40
C VAL A 50 -3.54 -4.59 1.14
N ASN A 51 -3.41 -3.93 0.00
CA ASN A 51 -3.69 -4.49 -1.32
C ASN A 51 -2.38 -4.65 -2.09
N ALA A 52 -2.24 -5.72 -2.83
CA ALA A 52 -1.08 -5.96 -3.70
C ALA A 52 -1.47 -6.81 -4.90
N THR A 53 -0.65 -6.76 -5.95
CA THR A 53 -0.82 -7.56 -7.15
C THR A 53 0.31 -8.58 -7.24
N ILE A 54 -0.03 -9.86 -7.43
CA ILE A 54 0.92 -10.92 -7.72
C ILE A 54 0.94 -11.12 -9.23
N VAL A 55 2.12 -11.14 -9.82
CA VAL A 55 2.35 -11.30 -11.25
C VAL A 55 3.16 -12.55 -11.50
N ASN A 56 2.68 -13.42 -12.38
CA ASN A 56 3.43 -14.58 -12.86
C ASN A 56 4.28 -14.18 -14.08
N ASN A 57 5.55 -13.85 -13.87
CA ASN A 57 6.49 -13.55 -14.94
C ASN A 57 7.21 -14.81 -15.47
N SER A 58 6.91 -15.99 -14.92
CA SER A 58 7.53 -17.23 -15.36
C SER A 58 6.91 -17.74 -16.66
N ASN A 59 7.55 -18.74 -17.27
CA ASN A 59 7.02 -19.45 -18.44
C ASN A 59 6.14 -20.67 -18.08
N GLN A 60 5.80 -20.84 -16.79
CA GLN A 60 4.99 -21.94 -16.28
C GLN A 60 3.72 -21.44 -15.61
N THR A 61 2.68 -22.26 -15.63
CA THR A 61 1.50 -22.03 -14.79
C THR A 61 1.86 -22.23 -13.32
N ILE A 62 1.42 -21.35 -12.45
CA ILE A 62 1.64 -21.43 -11.00
C ILE A 62 0.32 -21.52 -10.26
N SER A 63 0.32 -22.18 -9.11
CA SER A 63 -0.74 -22.14 -8.12
C SER A 63 -0.25 -21.26 -6.95
N VAL A 64 -0.91 -20.13 -6.75
CA VAL A 64 -0.69 -19.30 -5.56
C VAL A 64 -1.48 -19.89 -4.42
N HIS A 65 -0.79 -20.20 -3.34
CA HIS A 65 -1.39 -20.83 -2.18
C HIS A 65 -1.50 -19.85 -1.03
N ASN A 66 -2.72 -19.69 -0.52
CA ASN A 66 -2.93 -19.05 0.77
C ASN A 66 -4.25 -19.55 1.38
N ASP A 67 -4.30 -19.50 2.71
CA ASP A 67 -5.52 -19.82 3.44
C ASP A 67 -6.63 -18.82 3.10
N CYS A 68 -7.89 -19.26 3.14
CA CYS A 68 -9.06 -18.40 2.96
C CYS A 68 -9.19 -17.70 1.60
N GLY A 69 -8.49 -18.14 0.56
CA GLY A 69 -8.52 -17.47 -0.76
C GLY A 69 -7.77 -16.14 -0.81
N GLY A 70 -6.97 -15.86 0.20
CA GLY A 70 -5.94 -14.83 0.14
C GLY A 70 -4.86 -15.22 -0.88
N ALA A 71 -4.01 -14.27 -1.25
CA ALA A 71 -2.89 -14.54 -2.14
C ALA A 71 -1.54 -14.25 -1.47
N PHE A 72 -1.56 -13.66 -0.29
CA PHE A 72 -0.37 -13.28 0.47
C PHE A 72 -0.70 -13.03 1.94
N SER A 73 0.34 -13.02 2.78
CA SER A 73 0.34 -12.51 4.15
C SER A 73 1.13 -11.21 4.24
N VAL A 74 0.89 -10.42 5.30
CA VAL A 74 1.64 -9.19 5.57
C VAL A 74 2.13 -9.20 7.01
N SER A 75 3.39 -8.87 7.19
CA SER A 75 4.01 -8.63 8.50
C SER A 75 4.48 -7.17 8.61
N PHE A 76 4.51 -6.67 9.82
CA PHE A 76 4.92 -5.29 10.14
C PHE A 76 5.98 -5.32 11.23
N ASP A 77 6.87 -4.33 11.22
CA ASP A 77 7.93 -4.21 12.23
C ASP A 77 7.41 -3.66 13.56
N ASN A 78 6.52 -2.65 13.51
CA ASN A 78 5.98 -1.97 14.67
C ASN A 78 4.70 -1.18 14.32
N HIS A 79 4.15 -0.44 15.28
CA HIS A 79 3.01 0.48 15.11
C HIS A 79 1.69 -0.15 14.64
N VAL A 80 1.68 -1.45 14.33
CA VAL A 80 0.52 -2.17 13.78
C VAL A 80 0.26 -3.45 14.54
N VAL A 81 -1.00 -3.74 14.81
CA VAL A 81 -1.46 -5.03 15.35
C VAL A 81 -2.36 -5.67 14.30
N ALA A 82 -2.08 -6.92 13.99
CA ALA A 82 -2.95 -7.73 13.14
C ALA A 82 -4.20 -8.14 13.90
N GLY A 83 -5.34 -8.03 13.26
CA GLY A 83 -6.57 -8.63 13.77
C GLY A 83 -6.50 -10.17 13.76
N PRO A 84 -7.50 -10.83 14.32
CA PRO A 84 -7.54 -12.29 14.34
C PRO A 84 -7.55 -12.86 12.92
N THR A 85 -6.88 -14.00 12.75
CA THR A 85 -6.90 -14.76 11.50
C THR A 85 -8.32 -15.27 11.25
N LYS A 86 -8.79 -15.19 10.03
CA LYS A 86 -10.09 -15.73 9.65
C LYS A 86 -10.05 -17.27 9.68
N ILE A 87 -11.04 -17.86 10.32
CA ILE A 87 -11.26 -19.30 10.24
C ILE A 87 -12.04 -19.55 8.97
N CYS A 88 -11.46 -20.25 8.02
CA CYS A 88 -12.09 -20.59 6.76
C CYS A 88 -12.60 -22.01 6.81
N ASN A 89 -13.91 -22.16 6.77
CA ASN A 89 -14.58 -23.47 6.69
C ASN A 89 -14.66 -24.00 5.25
N PHE A 90 -13.97 -23.36 4.29
CA PHE A 90 -14.01 -23.71 2.88
C PHE A 90 -12.72 -24.38 2.45
N LEU A 91 -12.85 -25.29 1.48
CA LEU A 91 -11.73 -25.88 0.74
C LEU A 91 -10.82 -24.74 0.25
N ALA A 92 -9.52 -24.91 0.41
CA ALA A 92 -8.53 -23.94 -0.05
C ALA A 92 -8.79 -23.58 -1.53
N ILE A 93 -9.13 -22.33 -1.78
CA ILE A 93 -9.33 -21.84 -3.15
C ILE A 93 -7.94 -21.70 -3.78
N GLN A 94 -7.65 -22.57 -4.74
CA GLN A 94 -6.43 -22.42 -5.53
C GLN A 94 -6.58 -21.26 -6.52
N ILE A 95 -5.62 -20.35 -6.48
CA ILE A 95 -5.50 -19.28 -7.46
C ILE A 95 -4.50 -19.73 -8.50
N ILE A 96 -4.95 -20.05 -9.71
CA ILE A 96 -4.10 -20.48 -10.82
C ILE A 96 -3.78 -19.28 -11.69
N LEU A 97 -2.50 -19.02 -11.92
CA LEU A 97 -2.02 -17.96 -12.81
C LEU A 97 -1.17 -18.58 -13.93
N LYS A 98 -1.58 -18.37 -15.17
CA LYS A 98 -0.80 -18.74 -16.37
C LYS A 98 0.37 -17.74 -16.54
N PRO A 99 1.36 -18.04 -17.40
CA PRO A 99 2.40 -17.10 -17.78
C PRO A 99 1.83 -15.74 -18.19
N GLY A 100 2.34 -14.65 -17.58
CA GLY A 100 1.89 -13.27 -17.82
C GLY A 100 0.61 -12.85 -17.10
N GLU A 101 -0.12 -13.77 -16.47
CA GLU A 101 -1.32 -13.40 -15.71
C GLU A 101 -0.96 -12.79 -14.35
N ASN A 102 -1.90 -12.01 -13.82
CA ASN A 102 -1.76 -11.39 -12.51
C ASN A 102 -3.09 -11.41 -11.75
N ILE A 103 -3.00 -11.20 -10.44
CA ILE A 103 -4.16 -11.08 -9.56
C ILE A 103 -3.91 -10.03 -8.48
N THR A 104 -4.87 -9.12 -8.32
CA THR A 104 -4.86 -8.17 -7.21
C THR A 104 -5.74 -8.71 -6.08
N ARG A 105 -5.22 -8.69 -4.86
CA ARG A 105 -5.95 -9.14 -3.66
C ARG A 105 -5.73 -8.17 -2.50
N SER A 106 -6.64 -8.25 -1.54
CA SER A 106 -6.57 -7.58 -0.25
C SER A 106 -6.11 -8.54 0.83
N SER A 107 -5.34 -8.04 1.79
CA SER A 107 -4.98 -8.78 3.00
C SER A 107 -6.19 -9.20 3.85
N LEU A 108 -7.36 -8.55 3.66
CA LEU A 108 -8.60 -8.90 4.35
C LEU A 108 -9.15 -10.30 4.02
N PHE A 109 -8.58 -10.99 3.06
CA PHE A 109 -8.90 -12.41 2.83
C PHE A 109 -8.32 -13.31 3.92
N SER A 110 -7.15 -12.96 4.48
CA SER A 110 -6.45 -13.78 5.48
C SER A 110 -6.66 -13.34 6.92
N VAL A 111 -6.91 -12.05 7.16
CA VAL A 111 -7.15 -11.46 8.49
C VAL A 111 -8.42 -10.59 8.48
N ILE A 112 -8.97 -10.30 9.67
CA ILE A 112 -10.14 -9.41 9.80
C ILE A 112 -9.73 -7.97 9.48
N GLY A 113 -8.49 -7.57 9.75
CA GLY A 113 -7.94 -6.25 9.47
C GLY A 113 -6.63 -6.01 10.20
N TYR A 114 -6.03 -4.87 9.96
CA TYR A 114 -4.90 -4.37 10.72
C TYR A 114 -5.31 -3.10 11.44
N LYS A 115 -4.81 -2.91 12.65
CA LYS A 115 -5.07 -1.70 13.44
C LYS A 115 -3.76 -0.94 13.66
N ALA A 116 -3.75 0.33 13.30
CA ALA A 116 -2.67 1.25 13.61
C ALA A 116 -2.72 1.60 15.11
N VAL A 117 -1.69 1.27 15.88
CA VAL A 117 -1.71 1.49 17.35
C VAL A 117 -0.95 2.73 17.78
N SER A 118 0.00 3.20 16.98
CA SER A 118 0.77 4.43 17.25
C SER A 118 1.23 5.09 15.96
N PRO A 119 1.49 6.42 15.97
CA PRO A 119 2.00 7.12 14.79
C PRO A 119 3.47 6.76 14.54
N GLY A 120 3.89 6.84 13.28
CA GLY A 120 5.26 6.58 12.86
C GLY A 120 5.36 6.01 11.45
N THR A 121 6.59 5.79 11.00
CA THR A 121 6.88 5.07 9.76
C THR A 121 6.87 3.57 10.03
N VAL A 122 6.17 2.83 9.20
CA VAL A 122 6.01 1.38 9.28
C VAL A 122 6.72 0.73 8.11
N ASN A 123 7.54 -0.29 8.38
CA ASN A 123 8.05 -1.20 7.37
C ASN A 123 7.14 -2.43 7.32
N ALA A 124 6.60 -2.69 6.16
CA ALA A 124 5.74 -3.84 5.93
C ALA A 124 6.39 -4.79 4.93
N THR A 125 6.24 -6.09 5.16
CA THR A 125 6.69 -7.14 4.24
C THR A 125 5.52 -8.01 3.85
N ILE A 126 5.25 -8.07 2.55
CA ILE A 126 4.27 -8.99 1.95
C ILE A 126 5.00 -10.27 1.59
N THR A 127 4.41 -11.42 1.92
CA THR A 127 4.91 -12.74 1.55
C THR A 127 3.81 -13.50 0.81
N ALA A 128 4.09 -13.92 -0.41
CA ALA A 128 3.25 -14.82 -1.19
C ALA A 128 3.96 -16.15 -1.41
N SER A 129 3.19 -17.25 -1.37
CA SER A 129 3.69 -18.60 -1.60
C SER A 129 3.07 -19.16 -2.86
N TYR A 130 3.85 -19.79 -3.72
CA TYR A 130 3.36 -20.41 -4.94
C TYR A 130 4.05 -21.74 -5.23
N ILE A 131 3.38 -22.57 -6.04
CA ILE A 131 3.89 -23.86 -6.51
C ILE A 131 3.77 -23.88 -8.04
N PRO A 132 4.82 -24.21 -8.79
CA PRO A 132 4.71 -24.48 -10.24
C PRO A 132 3.80 -25.68 -10.50
N VAL A 133 2.85 -25.52 -11.42
CA VAL A 133 1.90 -26.59 -11.79
C VAL A 133 2.49 -27.37 -12.96
N ASN A 134 3.06 -28.56 -12.69
CA ASN A 134 3.49 -29.46 -13.74
C ASN A 134 2.28 -30.20 -14.30
N GLN A 135 2.01 -30.05 -15.60
CA GLN A 135 0.86 -30.65 -16.28
C GLN A 135 0.92 -32.20 -16.34
N THR A 136 2.03 -32.83 -15.97
CA THR A 136 2.24 -34.26 -16.13
C THR A 136 1.99 -35.11 -14.88
N ASN A 137 1.93 -34.50 -13.70
CA ASN A 137 1.71 -35.27 -12.46
C ASN A 137 0.84 -34.44 -11.49
N SER A 138 -0.33 -34.96 -11.19
CA SER A 138 -1.27 -34.41 -10.20
C SER A 138 -0.80 -34.52 -8.73
N ASN A 139 0.46 -34.93 -8.51
CA ASN A 139 1.05 -34.98 -7.18
C ASN A 139 1.72 -33.63 -6.88
N LEU A 140 1.02 -32.77 -6.15
CA LEU A 140 1.55 -31.51 -5.57
C LEU A 140 2.59 -31.82 -4.46
N SER A 141 3.71 -32.42 -4.82
CA SER A 141 4.80 -32.72 -3.87
C SER A 141 5.96 -31.74 -3.99
N SER A 142 5.76 -30.53 -4.49
CA SER A 142 6.79 -29.51 -4.48
C SER A 142 6.60 -28.59 -3.28
N ASN A 143 7.70 -28.31 -2.57
CA ASN A 143 7.71 -27.32 -1.50
C ASN A 143 7.30 -25.95 -2.09
N PRO A 144 6.45 -25.18 -1.39
CA PRO A 144 6.08 -23.86 -1.85
C PRO A 144 7.30 -22.93 -1.91
N ILE A 145 7.36 -22.13 -2.95
CA ILE A 145 8.36 -21.09 -3.15
C ILE A 145 7.77 -19.79 -2.61
N ASN A 146 8.54 -19.10 -1.78
CA ASN A 146 8.11 -17.81 -1.21
C ASN A 146 8.73 -16.66 -1.98
N VAL A 147 7.93 -15.65 -2.28
CA VAL A 147 8.35 -14.36 -2.79
C VAL A 147 7.94 -13.27 -1.80
N THR A 148 8.82 -12.31 -1.56
CA THR A 148 8.59 -11.24 -0.60
C THR A 148 8.73 -9.86 -1.25
N LYS A 149 7.98 -8.89 -0.73
CA LYS A 149 8.09 -7.49 -1.11
C LYS A 149 7.96 -6.60 0.11
N SER A 150 8.99 -5.82 0.39
CA SER A 150 8.94 -4.80 1.44
C SER A 150 8.50 -3.45 0.86
N PHE A 151 7.74 -2.69 1.66
CA PHE A 151 7.33 -1.32 1.37
C PHE A 151 7.14 -0.55 2.67
N GLN A 152 7.07 0.77 2.57
CA GLN A 152 6.90 1.66 3.72
C GLN A 152 5.64 2.51 3.57
N PHE A 153 5.03 2.83 4.71
CA PHE A 153 3.96 3.81 4.81
C PHE A 153 4.01 4.53 6.16
N THR A 154 3.26 5.61 6.30
CA THR A 154 3.25 6.41 7.53
C THR A 154 1.88 6.40 8.18
N ILE A 155 1.85 6.12 9.49
CA ILE A 155 0.70 6.32 10.35
C ILE A 155 0.81 7.73 10.94
N LEU A 156 -0.22 8.54 10.73
CA LEU A 156 -0.28 9.92 11.20
C LEU A 156 -0.69 9.98 12.66
N ASN A 157 -0.25 11.04 13.36
CA ASN A 157 -0.76 11.35 14.68
C ASN A 157 -2.18 11.93 14.55
N GLN A 158 -3.09 11.52 15.42
CA GLN A 158 -4.45 12.12 15.47
C GLN A 158 -4.43 13.63 15.66
N THR A 159 -3.42 14.17 16.35
CA THR A 159 -3.30 15.62 16.57
C THR A 159 -2.95 16.42 15.33
N THR A 160 -2.42 15.77 14.27
CA THR A 160 -2.09 16.42 12.98
C THR A 160 -3.22 16.31 11.95
N TYR A 161 -4.24 15.50 12.25
CA TYR A 161 -5.40 15.37 11.41
C TYR A 161 -6.50 16.30 11.90
N THR A 162 -6.65 17.44 11.26
CA THR A 162 -7.92 18.20 11.32
C THR A 162 -8.90 17.48 10.39
N PRO A 163 -9.97 16.84 10.93
CA PRO A 163 -10.98 16.25 10.06
C PRO A 163 -11.47 17.34 9.10
N HIS A 164 -11.57 17.01 7.82
CA HIS A 164 -12.13 17.94 6.83
C HIS A 164 -13.62 18.11 7.15
N ILE A 165 -13.91 19.05 8.05
CA ILE A 165 -15.29 19.43 8.37
C ILE A 165 -15.87 20.01 7.08
N THR A 166 -16.97 19.45 6.61
CA THR A 166 -17.70 19.96 5.45
C THR A 166 -18.07 21.42 5.68
N SER A 167 -18.14 22.22 4.62
CA SER A 167 -18.42 23.64 4.74
C SER A 167 -19.72 23.90 5.51
N PRO A 168 -19.82 25.01 6.26
CA PRO A 168 -21.01 25.35 7.06
C PRO A 168 -22.31 25.25 6.26
N LEU A 169 -22.29 25.80 5.05
CA LEU A 169 -23.45 25.79 4.17
C LEU A 169 -23.81 24.38 3.68
N THR A 170 -22.84 23.51 3.48
CA THR A 170 -23.09 22.10 3.10
C THR A 170 -23.73 21.34 4.25
N GLN A 171 -23.27 21.52 5.50
CA GLN A 171 -23.90 20.94 6.68
C GLN A 171 -25.35 21.44 6.84
N PHE A 172 -25.59 22.73 6.69
CA PHE A 172 -26.88 23.35 6.78
C PHE A 172 -27.85 22.82 5.72
N LYS A 173 -27.42 22.73 4.47
CA LYS A 173 -28.23 22.16 3.37
C LYS A 173 -28.51 20.65 3.57
N ALA A 174 -27.66 19.94 4.30
CA ALA A 174 -27.86 18.54 4.67
C ALA A 174 -28.82 18.36 5.86
N GLY A 175 -29.43 19.45 6.39
CA GLY A 175 -30.43 19.41 7.47
C GLY A 175 -29.87 19.63 8.87
N VAL A 176 -28.59 19.96 9.03
CA VAL A 176 -28.03 20.35 10.33
C VAL A 176 -28.55 21.74 10.69
N ALA A 177 -29.12 21.92 11.88
CA ALA A 177 -29.60 23.25 12.33
C ALA A 177 -28.41 24.24 12.37
N ALA A 178 -28.64 25.51 12.00
CA ALA A 178 -27.58 26.51 11.88
C ALA A 178 -26.68 26.62 13.14
N LYS A 179 -27.30 26.52 14.34
CA LYS A 179 -26.62 26.58 15.64
C LYS A 179 -25.78 25.34 15.95
N ASP A 180 -26.05 24.21 15.30
CA ASP A 180 -25.38 22.91 15.54
C ASP A 180 -24.29 22.61 14.49
N VAL A 181 -24.09 23.52 13.53
CA VAL A 181 -23.06 23.43 12.51
C VAL A 181 -21.66 23.43 13.15
N LYS A 182 -20.81 22.48 12.73
CA LYS A 182 -19.43 22.37 13.22
C LYS A 182 -18.49 23.21 12.36
N CYS A 183 -17.69 24.06 13.03
CA CYS A 183 -16.58 24.79 12.42
C CYS A 183 -15.27 24.07 12.65
N GLN A 184 -14.25 24.34 11.83
CA GLN A 184 -12.88 23.95 12.11
C GLN A 184 -12.40 24.60 13.41
N SER A 185 -11.43 23.99 14.08
CA SER A 185 -11.01 24.36 15.44
C SER A 185 -10.53 25.80 15.61
N ASP A 186 -10.11 26.45 14.54
CA ASP A 186 -9.63 27.84 14.49
C ASP A 186 -10.69 28.85 14.05
N LEU A 187 -11.92 28.37 13.80
CA LEU A 187 -13.05 29.18 13.32
C LEU A 187 -14.19 29.19 14.33
N GLN A 188 -14.92 30.30 14.37
CA GLN A 188 -16.09 30.53 15.20
C GLN A 188 -17.33 30.56 14.32
N LEU A 189 -18.41 29.91 14.81
CA LEU A 189 -19.70 29.91 14.14
C LEU A 189 -20.43 31.28 14.36
N ILE A 190 -20.95 31.81 13.28
CA ILE A 190 -21.89 32.96 13.28
C ILE A 190 -23.09 32.56 12.45
N ILE A 191 -24.27 33.01 12.91
CA ILE A 191 -25.53 32.90 12.18
C ILE A 191 -25.84 34.27 11.57
N LYS A 192 -25.94 34.34 10.24
CA LYS A 192 -26.24 35.58 9.54
C LYS A 192 -27.62 36.11 9.94
N SER A 193 -27.71 37.42 10.17
CA SER A 193 -28.96 38.06 10.52
C SER A 193 -29.97 38.15 9.37
N GLU A 194 -29.44 38.14 8.11
CA GLU A 194 -30.25 38.33 6.90
C GLU A 194 -31.08 37.08 6.56
N ASP A 195 -30.47 35.91 6.58
CA ASP A 195 -31.05 34.66 6.06
C ASP A 195 -30.97 33.48 7.03
N GLY A 196 -30.42 33.68 8.23
CA GLY A 196 -30.21 32.62 9.22
C GLY A 196 -29.18 31.56 8.83
N SER A 197 -28.42 31.74 7.73
CA SER A 197 -27.42 30.76 7.29
C SER A 197 -26.19 30.81 8.17
N PRO A 198 -25.54 29.63 8.43
CA PRO A 198 -24.31 29.56 9.23
C PRO A 198 -23.08 29.95 8.43
N ALA A 199 -22.14 30.61 9.08
CA ALA A 199 -20.80 30.91 8.56
C ALA A 199 -19.74 30.66 9.63
N CYS A 200 -18.63 30.07 9.24
CA CYS A 200 -17.46 29.89 10.12
C CYS A 200 -16.36 30.88 9.74
N VAL A 201 -16.00 31.75 10.67
CA VAL A 201 -15.04 32.84 10.46
C VAL A 201 -14.01 32.86 11.59
N LYS A 202 -12.87 33.54 11.39
CA LYS A 202 -11.86 33.72 12.44
C LYS A 202 -12.45 34.52 13.61
N SER A 203 -12.07 34.20 14.84
CA SER A 203 -12.61 34.82 16.07
C SER A 203 -12.59 36.36 16.05
N GLN A 204 -11.54 36.98 15.57
CA GLN A 204 -11.44 38.44 15.42
C GLN A 204 -12.47 39.00 14.42
N THR A 205 -12.72 38.23 13.33
CA THR A 205 -13.71 38.60 12.32
C THR A 205 -15.12 38.39 12.87
N ALA A 206 -15.35 37.36 13.67
CA ALA A 206 -16.63 37.06 14.29
C ALA A 206 -17.12 38.24 15.14
N GLN A 207 -16.25 38.70 16.05
CA GLN A 207 -16.61 39.84 16.91
C GLN A 207 -17.00 41.08 16.10
N ARG A 208 -16.21 41.44 15.10
CA ARG A 208 -16.49 42.58 14.25
C ARG A 208 -17.79 42.46 13.47
N LEU A 209 -18.12 41.27 12.99
CA LEU A 209 -19.36 41.03 12.25
C LEU A 209 -20.57 41.11 13.15
N VAL A 210 -20.47 40.65 14.41
CA VAL A 210 -21.53 40.82 15.42
C VAL A 210 -21.74 42.28 15.76
N ASP A 211 -20.67 43.04 16.00
CA ASP A 211 -20.74 44.48 16.32
C ASP A 211 -21.37 45.31 15.17
N LEU A 212 -21.18 44.86 13.93
CA LEU A 212 -21.81 45.46 12.74
C LEU A 212 -23.24 44.98 12.47
N GLY A 213 -23.80 44.09 13.30
CA GLY A 213 -25.14 43.54 13.13
C GLY A 213 -25.32 42.58 11.97
N TRP A 214 -24.20 42.12 11.36
CA TRP A 214 -24.21 41.19 10.22
C TRP A 214 -24.67 39.79 10.62
N GLY A 215 -24.45 39.40 11.86
CA GLY A 215 -24.87 38.10 12.39
C GLY A 215 -24.79 38.05 13.90
N THR A 216 -25.23 36.93 14.48
CA THR A 216 -25.18 36.67 15.92
C THR A 216 -24.36 35.43 16.22
N SER A 217 -23.73 35.37 17.38
CA SER A 217 -23.20 34.12 17.92
C SER A 217 -24.35 33.21 18.34
N PRO A 218 -24.27 31.90 18.12
CA PRO A 218 -25.29 30.94 18.53
C PRO A 218 -25.37 30.80 20.04
#